data_b126fbf663d5f995ba75ad998b643fae
#
_entry.id   b126fbf663d5f995ba75ad998b643fae
#
_cell.length_a   1.000
_cell.length_b   1.000
_cell.length_c   1.000
_cell.angle_alpha   90.00
_cell.angle_beta   90.00
_cell.angle_gamma   90.00
#
_symmetry.space_group_name_H-M   'P 1'
#
loop_
_entity.id
_entity.type
_entity.pdbx_description
1 polymer ?
#
loop_
_entity_poly.entity_id
_entity_poly.type
_entity_poly.pdbx_seq_one_letter_code
_entity_poly.pdbx_strand_id
1 'polypeptide(L)'
;LKVFRNAFTKNTSDNEPNCLGVLTGRSIKAARQCYSALHLPEPAVWICRAGTEIFYGDEQEPDNLWKDSIDKDWNRKSVENVLSPLKKHLILQSKDQQSNFKVSYLLKEPGESILPLLRKRLRMEGLAALPYLRCHWYLDVVPLRASRAEAIRYLSRRWGLPLNNVYIVASQQGDGELIRGLTTAVVPVEHDPSLEGFRSQQRVFFASRSKNGLIDGLKHYRFFVVK
;
A
#
# COMPACT_ATOMS: atom_id res chain seq x y z
N LEU A 1 -1.73 19.63 -4.63
CA LEU A 1 -1.43 19.42 -3.20
C LEU A 1 -1.96 20.54 -2.33
N LYS A 2 -1.75 21.84 -2.65
CA LYS A 2 -2.25 22.99 -1.86
C LYS A 2 -3.77 22.94 -1.67
N VAL A 3 -4.55 22.60 -2.71
CA VAL A 3 -6.02 22.49 -2.62
C VAL A 3 -6.43 21.37 -1.67
N PHE A 4 -5.77 20.21 -1.76
CA PHE A 4 -6.02 19.09 -0.85
C PHE A 4 -5.72 19.47 0.60
N ARG A 5 -4.54 20.03 0.88
CA ARG A 5 -4.17 20.49 2.22
C ARG A 5 -5.21 21.42 2.81
N ASN A 6 -5.61 22.46 2.07
CA ASN A 6 -6.60 23.42 2.53
C ASN A 6 -7.97 22.77 2.81
N ALA A 7 -8.41 21.87 1.92
CA ALA A 7 -9.66 21.16 2.09
C ALA A 7 -9.62 20.22 3.29
N PHE A 8 -8.52 19.47 3.48
CA PHE A 8 -8.33 18.56 4.60
C PHE A 8 -8.36 19.31 5.93
N THR A 9 -7.55 20.39 6.08
CA THR A 9 -7.47 21.19 7.30
C THR A 9 -8.82 21.84 7.67
N LYS A 10 -9.61 22.31 6.66
CA LYS A 10 -10.91 22.92 6.91
C LYS A 10 -12.01 21.92 7.34
N ASN A 11 -11.88 20.66 6.97
CA ASN A 11 -12.88 19.63 7.25
C ASN A 11 -12.52 18.72 8.42
N THR A 12 -11.38 18.96 9.07
CA THR A 12 -11.01 18.29 10.31
C THR A 12 -11.69 19.06 11.45
N SER A 13 -12.70 18.46 12.08
CA SER A 13 -13.39 19.01 13.26
C SER A 13 -13.07 18.15 14.49
N ASP A 14 -13.19 18.73 15.67
CA ASP A 14 -12.92 18.03 16.93
C ASP A 14 -13.88 16.84 17.19
N ASN A 15 -15.07 16.87 16.57
CA ASN A 15 -16.11 15.86 16.75
C ASN A 15 -16.01 14.68 15.78
N GLU A 16 -15.40 14.88 14.61
CA GLU A 16 -15.17 13.83 13.58
C GLU A 16 -13.82 14.06 12.92
N PRO A 17 -12.72 13.68 13.58
CA PRO A 17 -11.40 13.95 13.06
C PRO A 17 -11.10 13.04 11.87
N ASN A 18 -10.92 13.65 10.68
CA ASN A 18 -10.33 12.96 9.56
C ASN A 18 -8.85 12.75 9.81
N CYS A 19 -8.34 11.54 9.57
CA CYS A 19 -6.92 11.28 9.65
C CYS A 19 -6.34 10.94 8.28
N LEU A 20 -5.08 11.30 8.07
CA LEU A 20 -4.32 10.99 6.88
C LEU A 20 -3.39 9.81 7.15
N GLY A 21 -3.41 8.82 6.26
CA GLY A 21 -2.45 7.72 6.25
C GLY A 21 -1.57 7.76 5.00
N VAL A 22 -0.32 7.33 5.14
CA VAL A 22 0.61 7.15 4.03
C VAL A 22 0.90 5.67 3.84
N LEU A 23 0.72 5.19 2.62
CA LEU A 23 1.01 3.81 2.23
C LEU A 23 2.16 3.80 1.22
N THR A 24 3.25 3.08 1.52
CA THR A 24 4.45 3.11 0.68
C THR A 24 5.27 1.81 0.73
N GLY A 25 6.00 1.52 -0.33
CA GLY A 25 7.01 0.45 -0.35
C GLY A 25 8.34 0.85 0.31
N ARG A 26 8.53 2.14 0.67
CA ARG A 26 9.75 2.68 1.27
C ARG A 26 9.84 2.34 2.75
N SER A 27 11.05 2.47 3.33
CA SER A 27 11.23 2.50 4.78
C SER A 27 10.63 3.79 5.37
N ILE A 28 10.33 3.79 6.66
CA ILE A 28 9.78 4.97 7.36
C ILE A 28 10.68 6.20 7.20
N LYS A 29 12.00 6.04 7.32
CA LYS A 29 12.97 7.14 7.15
C LYS A 29 12.87 7.77 5.75
N ALA A 30 12.88 6.94 4.70
CA ALA A 30 12.78 7.41 3.32
C ALA A 30 11.38 7.98 3.01
N ALA A 31 10.32 7.42 3.62
CA ALA A 31 8.97 7.92 3.48
C ALA A 31 8.81 9.32 4.07
N ARG A 32 9.25 9.53 5.31
CA ARG A 32 9.22 10.84 5.99
C ARG A 32 10.04 11.88 5.24
N GLN A 33 11.24 11.53 4.78
CA GLN A 33 12.07 12.42 3.99
C GLN A 33 11.39 12.88 2.69
N CYS A 34 10.75 11.97 1.95
CA CYS A 34 10.00 12.32 0.75
C CYS A 34 8.75 13.15 1.07
N TYR A 35 8.08 12.83 2.16
CA TYR A 35 6.82 13.47 2.55
C TYR A 35 7.00 14.91 3.03
N SER A 36 8.06 15.20 3.77
CA SER A 36 8.35 16.55 4.30
C SER A 36 8.40 17.61 3.21
N ALA A 37 8.85 17.26 2.01
CA ALA A 37 8.88 18.16 0.85
C ALA A 37 7.49 18.49 0.27
N LEU A 38 6.44 17.74 0.66
CA LEU A 38 5.10 17.90 0.08
C LEU A 38 4.24 18.93 0.81
N HIS A 39 4.64 19.33 2.02
CA HIS A 39 3.89 20.25 2.88
C HIS A 39 2.41 19.85 3.07
N LEU A 40 2.15 18.55 3.21
CA LEU A 40 0.85 17.98 3.51
C LEU A 40 0.62 17.91 5.03
N PRO A 41 -0.65 17.74 5.49
CA PRO A 41 -0.93 17.49 6.91
C PRO A 41 -0.18 16.27 7.42
N GLU A 42 0.24 16.31 8.69
CA GLU A 42 0.97 15.18 9.30
C GLU A 42 0.13 13.91 9.27
N PRO A 43 0.69 12.79 8.81
CA PRO A 43 -0.01 11.51 8.79
C PRO A 43 -0.15 10.95 10.20
N ALA A 44 -1.37 10.51 10.52
CA ALA A 44 -1.62 9.77 11.76
C ALA A 44 -1.05 8.35 11.71
N VAL A 45 -0.83 7.81 10.51
CA VAL A 45 -0.30 6.45 10.32
C VAL A 45 0.52 6.33 9.04
N TRP A 46 1.58 5.54 9.13
CA TRP A 46 2.44 5.16 8.04
C TRP A 46 2.42 3.64 7.87
N ILE A 47 2.00 3.16 6.71
CA ILE A 47 2.10 1.76 6.31
C ILE A 47 3.28 1.66 5.35
N CYS A 48 4.39 1.16 5.85
CA CYS A 48 5.68 1.14 5.17
C CYS A 48 6.05 -0.25 4.66
N ARG A 49 7.11 -0.30 3.85
CA ARG A 49 7.69 -1.55 3.31
C ARG A 49 6.64 -2.51 2.77
N ALA A 50 5.69 -1.94 2.00
CA ALA A 50 4.66 -2.72 1.33
C ALA A 50 3.65 -3.41 2.27
N GLY A 51 3.40 -2.82 3.44
CA GLY A 51 2.45 -3.35 4.40
C GLY A 51 3.09 -4.08 5.57
N THR A 52 4.42 -4.28 5.58
CA THR A 52 5.09 -5.05 6.64
C THR A 52 5.40 -4.26 7.91
N GLU A 53 5.35 -2.94 7.86
CA GLU A 53 5.63 -2.07 9.00
C GLU A 53 4.54 -1.01 9.13
N ILE A 54 4.00 -0.82 10.33
CA ILE A 54 3.03 0.24 10.67
C ILE A 54 3.63 1.12 11.75
N PHE A 55 3.61 2.44 11.55
CA PHE A 55 4.06 3.43 12.52
C PHE A 55 2.94 4.44 12.75
N TYR A 56 2.79 4.95 13.97
CA TYR A 56 1.80 5.97 14.33
C TYR A 56 2.46 7.32 14.49
N GLY A 57 1.92 8.35 13.82
CA GLY A 57 2.43 9.72 13.89
C GLY A 57 3.95 9.81 13.70
N ASP A 58 4.64 10.31 14.72
CA ASP A 58 6.10 10.48 14.75
C ASP A 58 6.87 9.35 15.45
N GLU A 59 6.19 8.27 15.86
CA GLU A 59 6.80 7.11 16.50
C GLU A 59 7.95 6.53 15.65
N GLN A 60 9.04 6.15 16.32
CA GLN A 60 10.21 5.60 15.65
C GLN A 60 10.15 4.06 15.52
N GLU A 61 9.42 3.41 16.43
CA GLU A 61 9.26 1.97 16.45
C GLU A 61 7.96 1.55 15.77
N PRO A 62 7.98 0.45 15.01
CA PRO A 62 6.77 -0.06 14.37
C PRO A 62 5.84 -0.74 15.38
N ASP A 63 4.57 -0.85 15.02
CA ASP A 63 3.54 -1.58 15.80
C ASP A 63 3.96 -3.05 16.03
N ASN A 64 4.25 -3.39 17.29
CA ASN A 64 4.70 -4.74 17.65
C ASN A 64 3.58 -5.79 17.49
N LEU A 65 2.33 -5.45 17.75
CA LEU A 65 1.21 -6.39 17.57
C LEU A 65 1.00 -6.74 16.10
N TRP A 66 1.19 -5.75 15.22
CA TRP A 66 1.19 -6.00 13.78
C TRP A 66 2.35 -6.91 13.38
N LYS A 67 3.57 -6.59 13.83
CA LYS A 67 4.77 -7.37 13.59
C LYS A 67 4.57 -8.83 14.00
N ASP A 68 4.08 -9.08 15.21
CA ASP A 68 3.84 -10.44 15.72
C ASP A 68 2.77 -11.19 14.91
N SER A 69 1.77 -10.47 14.40
CA SER A 69 0.71 -11.06 13.58
C SER A 69 1.19 -11.53 12.21
N ILE A 70 2.17 -10.83 11.61
CA ILE A 70 2.71 -11.15 10.29
C ILE A 70 3.91 -12.11 10.34
N ASP A 71 4.58 -12.23 11.49
CA ASP A 71 5.72 -13.14 11.69
C ASP A 71 5.28 -14.60 11.69
N LYS A 72 4.02 -14.85 12.04
CA LYS A 72 3.47 -16.19 12.07
C LYS A 72 3.55 -16.85 10.70
N ASP A 73 4.20 -18.00 10.67
CA ASP A 73 4.42 -18.82 9.46
C ASP A 73 5.35 -18.15 8.40
N TRP A 74 6.03 -17.05 8.75
CA TRP A 74 7.01 -16.42 7.88
C TRP A 74 8.40 -17.00 8.10
N ASN A 75 9.07 -17.36 7.00
CA ASN A 75 10.48 -17.77 7.03
C ASN A 75 11.23 -17.15 5.86
N ARG A 76 11.94 -16.06 6.16
CA ARG A 76 12.70 -15.31 5.15
C ARG A 76 13.70 -16.19 4.41
N LYS A 77 14.47 -17.03 5.14
CA LYS A 77 15.52 -17.89 4.56
C LYS A 77 14.92 -18.91 3.58
N SER A 78 13.79 -19.50 3.93
CA SER A 78 13.07 -20.43 3.05
C SER A 78 12.57 -19.74 1.79
N VAL A 79 12.06 -18.51 1.91
CA VAL A 79 11.67 -17.69 0.76
C VAL A 79 12.86 -17.40 -0.15
N GLU A 80 13.99 -17.00 0.40
CA GLU A 80 15.22 -16.76 -0.37
C GLU A 80 15.72 -18.03 -1.07
N ASN A 81 15.60 -19.19 -0.45
CA ASN A 81 15.93 -20.49 -1.06
C ASN A 81 15.05 -20.79 -2.27
N VAL A 82 13.73 -20.57 -2.17
CA VAL A 82 12.79 -20.74 -3.28
C VAL A 82 13.11 -19.80 -4.46
N LEU A 83 13.58 -18.59 -4.16
CA LEU A 83 13.94 -17.60 -5.18
C LEU A 83 15.32 -17.84 -5.78
N SER A 84 16.21 -18.58 -5.09
CA SER A 84 17.58 -18.81 -5.52
C SER A 84 17.74 -19.39 -6.94
N PRO A 85 16.93 -20.37 -7.40
CA PRO A 85 17.02 -20.88 -8.78
C PRO A 85 16.64 -19.86 -9.84
N LEU A 86 15.99 -18.77 -9.44
CA LEU A 86 15.52 -17.70 -10.34
C LEU A 86 16.51 -16.53 -10.44
N LYS A 87 17.66 -16.60 -9.81
CA LYS A 87 18.70 -15.55 -9.81
C LYS A 87 19.11 -15.08 -11.20
N LYS A 88 19.00 -15.95 -12.23
CA LYS A 88 19.25 -15.55 -13.62
C LYS A 88 18.28 -14.45 -14.11
N HIS A 89 17.09 -14.33 -13.53
CA HIS A 89 16.07 -13.33 -13.88
C HIS A 89 15.94 -12.23 -12.84
N LEU A 90 16.57 -12.35 -11.68
CA LEU A 90 16.40 -11.49 -10.52
C LEU A 90 17.72 -10.84 -10.10
N ILE A 91 17.67 -9.55 -9.76
CA ILE A 91 18.74 -8.78 -9.12
C ILE A 91 18.28 -8.41 -7.72
N LEU A 92 19.00 -8.85 -6.68
CA LEU A 92 18.67 -8.48 -5.30
C LEU A 92 18.84 -6.97 -5.14
N GLN A 93 17.83 -6.31 -4.62
CA GLN A 93 17.90 -4.87 -4.33
C GLN A 93 18.81 -4.60 -3.12
N SER A 94 19.22 -3.34 -2.96
CA SER A 94 20.09 -2.85 -1.89
C SER A 94 19.52 -3.12 -0.49
N LYS A 95 20.36 -3.11 0.54
CA LYS A 95 19.97 -3.43 1.92
C LYS A 95 18.85 -2.56 2.47
N ASP A 96 18.78 -1.31 2.08
CA ASP A 96 17.72 -0.38 2.49
C ASP A 96 16.32 -0.76 1.96
N GLN A 97 16.26 -1.52 0.86
CA GLN A 97 15.03 -2.09 0.30
C GLN A 97 14.64 -3.43 0.94
N GLN A 98 15.52 -4.05 1.71
CA GLN A 98 15.28 -5.30 2.42
C GLN A 98 14.78 -5.04 3.84
N SER A 99 14.04 -6.01 4.42
CA SER A 99 13.75 -6.06 5.86
C SER A 99 13.55 -7.52 6.30
N ASN A 100 13.34 -7.73 7.59
CA ASN A 100 13.04 -9.07 8.10
C ASN A 100 11.80 -9.68 7.43
N PHE A 101 10.82 -8.85 7.08
CA PHE A 101 9.54 -9.26 6.49
C PHE A 101 9.40 -8.90 5.01
N LYS A 102 10.49 -8.51 4.35
CA LYS A 102 10.45 -8.18 2.92
C LYS A 102 11.72 -8.58 2.21
N VAL A 103 11.58 -9.37 1.15
CA VAL A 103 12.66 -9.71 0.22
C VAL A 103 12.37 -9.03 -1.12
N SER A 104 13.27 -8.16 -1.56
CA SER A 104 13.05 -7.30 -2.73
C SER A 104 14.07 -7.57 -3.82
N TYR A 105 13.57 -7.73 -5.04
CA TYR A 105 14.36 -7.92 -6.25
C TYR A 105 13.94 -6.93 -7.34
N LEU A 106 14.84 -6.67 -8.25
CA LEU A 106 14.58 -6.07 -9.56
C LEU A 106 14.55 -7.20 -10.59
N LEU A 107 13.55 -7.20 -11.47
CA LEU A 107 13.55 -8.09 -12.62
C LEU A 107 14.58 -7.62 -13.65
N LYS A 108 15.28 -8.55 -14.31
CA LYS A 108 16.15 -8.19 -15.45
C LYS A 108 15.38 -7.84 -16.71
N GLU A 109 14.16 -8.38 -16.82
CA GLU A 109 13.23 -8.09 -17.90
C GLU A 109 11.87 -7.80 -17.30
N PRO A 110 11.14 -6.79 -17.76
CA PRO A 110 9.85 -6.43 -17.21
C PRO A 110 8.80 -7.50 -17.56
N GLY A 111 7.91 -7.79 -16.62
CA GLY A 111 6.80 -8.68 -16.93
C GLY A 111 6.19 -9.37 -15.72
N GLU A 112 4.95 -9.80 -15.90
CA GLU A 112 4.19 -10.50 -14.86
C GLU A 112 4.33 -12.03 -14.92
N SER A 113 4.92 -12.57 -15.97
CA SER A 113 5.02 -14.02 -16.22
C SER A 113 5.71 -14.81 -15.09
N ILE A 114 6.56 -14.14 -14.31
CA ILE A 114 7.25 -14.72 -13.17
C ILE A 114 6.33 -14.96 -11.96
N LEU A 115 5.26 -14.16 -11.78
CA LEU A 115 4.40 -14.24 -10.59
C LEU A 115 3.67 -15.56 -10.43
N PRO A 116 3.03 -16.15 -11.47
CA PRO A 116 2.39 -17.45 -11.36
C PRO A 116 3.37 -18.55 -10.96
N LEU A 117 4.57 -18.54 -11.54
CA LEU A 117 5.62 -19.49 -11.21
C LEU A 117 6.07 -19.36 -9.74
N LEU A 118 6.29 -18.15 -9.27
CA LEU A 118 6.67 -17.89 -7.88
C LEU A 118 5.57 -18.30 -6.91
N ARG A 119 4.33 -17.91 -7.16
CA ARG A 119 3.19 -18.33 -6.33
C ARG A 119 3.06 -19.85 -6.23
N LYS A 120 3.25 -20.55 -7.36
CA LYS A 120 3.23 -22.01 -7.39
C LYS A 120 4.35 -22.59 -6.54
N ARG A 121 5.60 -22.11 -6.69
CA ARG A 121 6.76 -22.61 -5.95
C ARG A 121 6.62 -22.36 -4.44
N LEU A 122 6.27 -21.15 -4.03
CA LEU A 122 6.08 -20.81 -2.62
C LEU A 122 5.01 -21.70 -1.98
N ARG A 123 3.92 -21.98 -2.71
CA ARG A 123 2.84 -22.87 -2.25
C ARG A 123 3.30 -24.32 -2.13
N MET A 124 4.07 -24.83 -3.10
CA MET A 124 4.59 -26.20 -3.07
C MET A 124 5.52 -26.43 -1.90
N GLU A 125 6.26 -25.41 -1.47
CA GLU A 125 7.13 -25.44 -0.30
C GLU A 125 6.38 -25.09 1.03
N GLY A 126 5.04 -24.95 0.98
CA GLY A 126 4.24 -24.65 2.16
C GLY A 126 4.50 -23.28 2.77
N LEU A 127 5.07 -22.33 2.02
CA LEU A 127 5.45 -21.02 2.56
C LEU A 127 4.29 -20.03 2.50
N ALA A 128 3.96 -19.43 3.64
CA ALA A 128 2.96 -18.37 3.77
C ALA A 128 3.55 -17.01 3.30
N ALA A 129 3.84 -16.92 2.01
CA ALA A 129 4.47 -15.76 1.38
C ALA A 129 3.68 -15.26 0.18
N LEU A 130 3.63 -13.93 0.01
CA LEU A 130 2.95 -13.24 -1.06
C LEU A 130 3.97 -12.51 -1.95
N PRO A 131 4.19 -12.98 -3.20
CA PRO A 131 4.94 -12.23 -4.18
C PRO A 131 4.01 -11.25 -4.90
N TYR A 132 4.45 -10.00 -5.08
CA TYR A 132 3.78 -9.03 -5.91
C TYR A 132 4.78 -8.15 -6.66
N LEU A 133 4.33 -7.60 -7.78
CA LEU A 133 5.13 -6.81 -8.69
C LEU A 133 4.66 -5.35 -8.66
N ARG A 134 5.61 -4.43 -8.69
CA ARG A 134 5.35 -3.00 -8.83
C ARG A 134 6.03 -2.46 -10.08
N CYS A 135 5.30 -1.65 -10.83
CA CYS A 135 5.81 -1.01 -12.05
C CYS A 135 6.47 -2.00 -13.03
N HIS A 136 5.98 -3.24 -13.11
CA HIS A 136 6.52 -4.33 -13.95
C HIS A 136 7.99 -4.75 -13.70
N TRP A 137 8.69 -4.09 -12.78
CA TRP A 137 10.13 -4.28 -12.52
C TRP A 137 10.47 -4.73 -11.10
N TYR A 138 9.74 -4.25 -10.11
CA TYR A 138 10.08 -4.44 -8.71
C TYR A 138 9.28 -5.58 -8.10
N LEU A 139 9.96 -6.70 -7.87
CA LEU A 139 9.38 -7.87 -7.21
C LEU A 139 9.65 -7.78 -5.71
N ASP A 140 8.59 -7.71 -4.93
CA ASP A 140 8.64 -7.84 -3.48
C ASP A 140 7.98 -9.15 -3.06
N VAL A 141 8.58 -9.85 -2.09
CA VAL A 141 7.97 -11.01 -1.43
C VAL A 141 7.86 -10.70 0.06
N VAL A 142 6.65 -10.78 0.58
CA VAL A 142 6.31 -10.44 1.96
C VAL A 142 5.52 -11.59 2.62
N PRO A 143 5.36 -11.62 3.95
CA PRO A 143 4.44 -12.56 4.59
C PRO A 143 3.04 -12.48 3.98
N LEU A 144 2.37 -13.60 3.83
CA LEU A 144 1.01 -13.65 3.27
C LEU A 144 0.03 -12.75 4.01
N ARG A 145 0.25 -12.57 5.31
CA ARG A 145 -0.57 -11.73 6.20
C ARG A 145 -0.18 -10.25 6.21
N ALA A 146 0.88 -9.86 5.48
CA ALA A 146 1.44 -8.51 5.52
C ALA A 146 1.12 -7.69 4.27
N SER A 147 0.09 -8.02 3.49
CA SER A 147 -0.29 -7.19 2.35
C SER A 147 -0.75 -5.80 2.81
N ARG A 148 -0.67 -4.82 1.91
CA ARG A 148 -1.15 -3.46 2.19
C ARG A 148 -2.64 -3.45 2.57
N ALA A 149 -3.43 -4.31 1.94
CA ALA A 149 -4.85 -4.46 2.25
C ALA A 149 -5.07 -5.05 3.66
N GLU A 150 -4.25 -6.02 4.08
CA GLU A 150 -4.34 -6.59 5.43
C GLU A 150 -3.90 -5.56 6.50
N ALA A 151 -2.88 -4.74 6.22
CA ALA A 151 -2.50 -3.64 7.11
C ALA A 151 -3.66 -2.64 7.31
N ILE A 152 -4.38 -2.28 6.24
CA ILE A 152 -5.57 -1.42 6.34
C ILE A 152 -6.68 -2.12 7.14
N ARG A 153 -6.94 -3.40 6.92
CA ARG A 153 -7.95 -4.16 7.70
C ARG A 153 -7.58 -4.26 9.18
N TYR A 154 -6.31 -4.43 9.48
CA TYR A 154 -5.82 -4.42 10.86
C TYR A 154 -6.10 -3.07 11.53
N LEU A 155 -5.73 -1.96 10.89
CA LEU A 155 -5.99 -0.61 11.39
C LEU A 155 -7.50 -0.32 11.52
N SER A 156 -8.29 -0.70 10.52
CA SER A 156 -9.75 -0.57 10.53
C SER A 156 -10.37 -1.24 11.77
N ARG A 157 -9.97 -2.49 12.07
CA ARG A 157 -10.43 -3.20 13.27
C ARG A 157 -9.93 -2.53 14.56
N ARG A 158 -8.66 -2.14 14.60
CA ARG A 158 -8.03 -1.53 15.78
C ARG A 158 -8.66 -0.19 16.15
N TRP A 159 -9.07 0.58 15.16
CA TRP A 159 -9.67 1.91 15.34
C TRP A 159 -11.20 1.90 15.31
N GLY A 160 -11.83 0.77 15.13
CA GLY A 160 -13.29 0.66 15.01
C GLY A 160 -13.83 1.35 13.75
N LEU A 161 -13.02 1.53 12.70
CA LEU A 161 -13.40 2.20 11.47
C LEU A 161 -13.93 1.19 10.45
N PRO A 162 -15.16 1.34 9.94
CA PRO A 162 -15.64 0.54 8.82
C PRO A 162 -14.77 0.76 7.57
N LEU A 163 -14.50 -0.30 6.81
CA LEU A 163 -13.63 -0.21 5.62
C LEU A 163 -14.17 0.74 4.55
N ASN A 164 -15.47 0.91 4.43
CA ASN A 164 -16.08 1.88 3.53
C ASN A 164 -15.84 3.34 3.93
N ASN A 165 -15.40 3.59 5.17
CA ASN A 165 -14.95 4.91 5.63
C ASN A 165 -13.44 5.12 5.45
N VAL A 166 -12.76 4.12 4.87
CA VAL A 166 -11.34 4.24 4.48
C VAL A 166 -11.26 4.62 3.01
N TYR A 167 -10.80 5.82 2.74
CA TYR A 167 -10.64 6.37 1.39
C TYR A 167 -9.20 6.19 0.93
N ILE A 168 -9.01 5.56 -0.22
CA ILE A 168 -7.70 5.33 -0.81
C ILE A 168 -7.55 6.08 -2.13
N VAL A 169 -6.34 6.48 -2.44
CA VAL A 169 -5.95 6.92 -3.79
C VAL A 169 -5.22 5.77 -4.45
N ALA A 170 -5.80 5.21 -5.50
CA ALA A 170 -5.28 4.05 -6.22
C ALA A 170 -4.82 4.48 -7.61
N SER A 171 -3.53 4.37 -7.91
CA SER A 171 -2.96 4.78 -9.20
C SER A 171 -1.99 3.78 -9.81
N GLN A 172 -1.49 2.82 -9.03
CA GLN A 172 -0.47 1.88 -9.44
C GLN A 172 -1.04 0.47 -9.65
N GLN A 173 -0.38 -0.34 -10.44
CA GLN A 173 -0.72 -1.74 -10.73
C GLN A 173 -1.14 -2.55 -9.49
N GLY A 174 -0.39 -2.47 -8.41
CA GLY A 174 -0.67 -3.22 -7.18
C GLY A 174 -1.83 -2.68 -6.35
N ASP A 175 -2.40 -1.52 -6.65
CA ASP A 175 -3.42 -0.89 -5.80
C ASP A 175 -4.80 -1.55 -5.93
N GLY A 176 -4.99 -2.40 -6.95
CA GLY A 176 -6.20 -3.20 -7.09
C GLY A 176 -6.51 -4.09 -5.88
N GLU A 177 -5.48 -4.53 -5.13
CA GLU A 177 -5.70 -5.28 -3.88
C GLU A 177 -6.41 -4.44 -2.80
N LEU A 178 -6.11 -3.15 -2.74
CA LEU A 178 -6.74 -2.21 -1.81
C LEU A 178 -8.21 -2.02 -2.15
N ILE A 179 -8.53 -1.86 -3.43
CA ILE A 179 -9.91 -1.73 -3.92
C ILE A 179 -10.71 -3.00 -3.60
N ARG A 180 -10.18 -4.19 -3.87
CA ARG A 180 -10.83 -5.47 -3.52
C ARG A 180 -11.09 -5.60 -2.02
N GLY A 181 -10.36 -4.86 -1.19
CA GLY A 181 -10.47 -4.84 0.26
C GLY A 181 -11.71 -4.13 0.81
N LEU A 182 -12.66 -3.70 -0.03
CA LEU A 182 -13.89 -2.99 0.33
C LEU A 182 -13.68 -1.53 0.79
N THR A 183 -12.53 -0.95 0.58
CA THR A 183 -12.29 0.48 0.79
C THR A 183 -12.97 1.32 -0.29
N THR A 184 -13.22 2.58 0.00
CA THR A 184 -13.67 3.56 -1.01
C THR A 184 -12.43 4.10 -1.74
N ALA A 185 -12.47 4.13 -3.06
CA ALA A 185 -11.29 4.47 -3.86
C ALA A 185 -11.52 5.66 -4.79
N VAL A 186 -10.49 6.49 -4.92
CA VAL A 186 -10.36 7.49 -5.97
C VAL A 186 -9.21 7.09 -6.89
N VAL A 187 -9.51 6.92 -8.16
CA VAL A 187 -8.52 6.59 -9.20
C VAL A 187 -8.28 7.86 -10.02
N PRO A 188 -7.06 8.44 -10.01
CA PRO A 188 -6.72 9.62 -10.79
C PRO A 188 -6.72 9.31 -12.30
N VAL A 189 -6.67 10.34 -13.14
CA VAL A 189 -6.63 10.17 -14.61
C VAL A 189 -5.40 9.38 -15.03
N GLU A 190 -4.25 9.73 -14.46
CA GLU A 190 -2.99 9.04 -14.72
C GLU A 190 -2.88 7.81 -13.78
N HIS A 191 -3.41 6.69 -14.23
CA HIS A 191 -3.40 5.43 -13.47
C HIS A 191 -2.98 4.25 -14.34
N ASP A 192 -2.59 3.16 -13.69
CA ASP A 192 -2.24 1.92 -14.37
C ASP A 192 -3.49 1.27 -15.00
N PRO A 193 -3.41 0.79 -16.26
CA PRO A 193 -4.56 0.18 -16.96
C PRO A 193 -5.19 -1.01 -16.24
N SER A 194 -4.46 -1.71 -15.37
CA SER A 194 -4.99 -2.82 -14.58
C SER A 194 -6.12 -2.40 -13.62
N LEU A 195 -6.25 -1.10 -13.34
CA LEU A 195 -7.33 -0.56 -12.49
C LEU A 195 -8.65 -0.36 -13.24
N GLU A 196 -8.66 -0.35 -14.57
CA GLU A 196 -9.88 -0.17 -15.38
C GLU A 196 -10.97 -1.20 -15.06
N GLY A 197 -10.61 -2.42 -14.70
CA GLY A 197 -11.54 -3.47 -14.30
C GLY A 197 -12.41 -3.13 -13.07
N PHE A 198 -12.08 -2.07 -12.34
CA PHE A 198 -12.85 -1.62 -11.16
C PHE A 198 -13.84 -0.50 -11.48
N ARG A 199 -13.89 0.01 -12.71
CA ARG A 199 -14.70 1.17 -13.12
C ARG A 199 -16.21 1.01 -12.85
N SER A 200 -16.73 -0.19 -12.91
CA SER A 200 -18.14 -0.48 -12.65
C SER A 200 -18.53 -0.52 -11.17
N GLN A 201 -17.55 -0.45 -10.26
CA GLN A 201 -17.84 -0.54 -8.82
C GLN A 201 -18.25 0.82 -8.27
N GLN A 202 -19.41 0.89 -7.61
CA GLN A 202 -19.97 2.15 -7.05
C GLN A 202 -19.03 2.85 -6.03
N ARG A 203 -18.18 2.10 -5.34
CA ARG A 203 -17.23 2.66 -4.38
C ARG A 203 -15.89 3.10 -5.01
N VAL A 204 -15.80 3.10 -6.35
CA VAL A 204 -14.58 3.50 -7.07
C VAL A 204 -14.91 4.68 -7.97
N PHE A 205 -14.35 5.82 -7.66
CA PHE A 205 -14.47 7.03 -8.46
C PHE A 205 -13.28 7.17 -9.39
N PHE A 206 -13.53 7.19 -10.69
CA PHE A 206 -12.51 7.49 -11.71
C PHE A 206 -12.56 8.97 -12.06
N ALA A 207 -11.48 9.68 -11.79
CA ALA A 207 -11.39 11.10 -12.10
C ALA A 207 -11.38 11.34 -13.62
N SER A 208 -12.13 12.35 -14.05
CA SER A 208 -12.18 12.77 -15.46
C SER A 208 -11.20 13.90 -15.81
N ARG A 209 -10.59 14.54 -14.78
CA ARG A 209 -9.67 15.67 -14.94
C ARG A 209 -8.45 15.51 -14.04
N SER A 210 -7.26 15.80 -14.58
CA SER A 210 -6.00 15.63 -13.84
C SER A 210 -5.83 16.61 -12.68
N LYS A 211 -6.27 17.87 -12.84
CA LYS A 211 -5.93 18.95 -11.91
C LYS A 211 -6.59 18.89 -10.54
N ASN A 212 -7.79 18.33 -10.42
CA ASN A 212 -8.57 18.26 -9.16
C ASN A 212 -9.20 16.89 -8.90
N GLY A 213 -8.83 15.86 -9.67
CA GLY A 213 -9.51 14.57 -9.66
C GLY A 213 -9.59 13.91 -8.28
N LEU A 214 -8.55 14.04 -7.45
CA LEU A 214 -8.59 13.57 -6.07
C LEU A 214 -9.66 14.30 -5.24
N ILE A 215 -9.72 15.63 -5.35
CA ILE A 215 -10.68 16.45 -4.61
C ILE A 215 -12.11 16.16 -5.08
N ASP A 216 -12.30 16.00 -6.39
CA ASP A 216 -13.61 15.69 -6.97
C ASP A 216 -14.11 14.32 -6.48
N GLY A 217 -13.24 13.32 -6.43
CA GLY A 217 -13.56 12.00 -5.87
C GLY A 217 -13.90 12.04 -4.38
N LEU A 218 -13.14 12.77 -3.58
CA LEU A 218 -13.39 12.92 -2.15
C LEU A 218 -14.69 13.69 -1.86
N LYS A 219 -15.01 14.68 -2.70
CA LYS A 219 -16.32 15.38 -2.65
C LYS A 219 -17.46 14.47 -3.07
N HIS A 220 -17.29 13.67 -4.12
CA HIS A 220 -18.30 12.72 -4.58
C HIS A 220 -18.75 11.79 -3.44
N TYR A 221 -17.83 11.35 -2.62
CA TYR A 221 -18.12 10.53 -1.45
C TYR A 221 -18.39 11.32 -0.16
N ARG A 222 -18.59 12.63 -0.25
CA ARG A 222 -18.85 13.52 0.89
C ARG A 222 -17.77 13.46 1.99
N PHE A 223 -16.56 13.04 1.66
CA PHE A 223 -15.43 13.09 2.59
C PHE A 223 -15.12 14.54 3.01
N PHE A 224 -15.23 15.49 2.06
CA PHE A 224 -15.21 16.91 2.35
C PHE A 224 -16.65 17.44 2.31
N VAL A 225 -17.17 17.88 3.45
CA VAL A 225 -18.43 18.62 3.52
C VAL A 225 -18.16 20.03 2.98
N VAL A 226 -18.74 20.34 1.83
CA VAL A 226 -18.73 21.73 1.31
C VAL A 226 -19.81 22.49 2.08
N LYS A 227 -19.36 23.32 3.04
CA LYS A 227 -20.23 24.36 3.62
C LYS A 227 -20.32 25.53 2.66
#